data_48d3b681727247dcdc458e8925af1e63
#
_entry.id   48d3b681727247dcdc458e8925af1e63
#
_cell.length_a   1.000
_cell.length_b   1.000
_cell.length_c   1.000
_cell.angle_alpha   90.00
_cell.angle_beta   90.00
_cell.angle_gamma   90.00
#
_symmetry.space_group_name_H-M   'P 1'
#
loop_
_entity.id
_entity.type
_entity.pdbx_description
1 polymer ?
#
loop_
_entity_poly.entity_id
_entity_poly.type
_entity_poly.pdbx_seq_one_letter_code
_entity_poly.pdbx_strand_id
1 'polypeptide(L)'
;MKNNEVSRIKLPAIFTDNMVFQRRAHVCIWGEAQDTEYIEAAIAGQIRRTKVVDGRFELKLNPMEAGGPYELCVKAMQTDEQGAVNKNESGTIAADTIVFKNVLVGEVWLAGGQSNMELELQNSDNGKEVVAHTQDDLLRFYYTPKVSYICDELLKAEEESCWMKCEPGTTAAWSAVVYYWAVRIRKELDVPVGIIGCNWGGTYAHNWVSRESLLSHERTAHFVTEYEDMVAHQDFDEYLKELDEYREYYKEWVKRVDACYAKNPEIEWSKVLEICGENRWPGPSGPHFEYRPYGLYESMLIRVAPYTIKGALYYQGENDENNNEIYDILLENLITEWRRLWHDDELAFSIVQLPVHDPDTEKTGRGWGGIRRAQDKICRTIKNTSLTVITDCGNKKNIHPTDKKTVGERLAENTLKDIYGLAGYNGNGARLAGYELTCRDGHEGILLHFSGAEDGFYRKKEDCEGAASQEELVRVDNPGEKMVFGAGDSKNVPLGFEIGSRNIAAGSDNDKNEKVTYYRAIAELAGGDIFIYNENVSGPVSARYGNDNYFRPIFLDKCGRPIVPFWI
;
A
#
# COMPACT_ATOMS: atom_id res chain seq x y z
N MET A 1 -3.27 -47.49 -17.83
CA MET A 1 -4.30 -46.54 -17.45
C MET A 1 -4.00 -46.17 -16.02
N LYS A 2 -3.42 -44.97 -15.76
CA LYS A 2 -3.27 -44.46 -14.40
C LYS A 2 -4.67 -43.99 -13.99
N ASN A 3 -5.25 -44.64 -13.00
CA ASN A 3 -6.44 -44.10 -12.33
C ASN A 3 -6.05 -42.73 -11.79
N ASN A 4 -6.62 -41.67 -12.35
CA ASN A 4 -6.63 -40.37 -11.71
C ASN A 4 -7.59 -40.47 -10.53
N GLU A 5 -7.12 -40.98 -9.38
CA GLU A 5 -7.84 -40.80 -8.14
C GLU A 5 -7.77 -39.30 -7.81
N VAL A 6 -8.92 -38.64 -7.87
CA VAL A 6 -9.05 -37.22 -7.47
C VAL A 6 -8.71 -37.17 -5.97
N SER A 7 -7.78 -36.32 -5.59
CA SER A 7 -7.43 -36.11 -4.19
C SER A 7 -8.67 -35.71 -3.38
N ARG A 8 -8.87 -36.34 -2.24
CA ARG A 8 -9.97 -36.01 -1.31
C ARG A 8 -9.79 -34.64 -0.65
N ILE A 9 -8.58 -34.09 -0.68
CA ILE A 9 -8.24 -32.83 -0.05
C ILE A 9 -7.96 -31.81 -1.16
N LYS A 10 -8.59 -30.65 -1.08
CA LYS A 10 -8.30 -29.50 -1.91
C LYS A 10 -7.94 -28.30 -1.02
N LEU A 11 -6.68 -27.87 -1.09
CA LEU A 11 -6.19 -26.68 -0.41
C LEU A 11 -6.21 -25.47 -1.36
N PRO A 12 -6.38 -24.23 -0.86
CA PRO A 12 -6.17 -23.03 -1.66
C PRO A 12 -4.78 -22.98 -2.29
N ALA A 13 -4.69 -22.32 -3.43
CA ALA A 13 -3.48 -22.26 -4.26
C ALA A 13 -2.24 -21.69 -3.55
N ILE A 14 -2.45 -20.88 -2.52
CA ILE A 14 -1.35 -20.30 -1.73
C ILE A 14 -0.53 -21.36 -0.95
N PHE A 15 -1.10 -22.55 -0.71
CA PHE A 15 -0.37 -23.64 -0.07
C PHE A 15 0.46 -24.39 -1.11
N THR A 16 1.74 -24.04 -1.23
CA THR A 16 2.71 -24.70 -2.12
C THR A 16 4.03 -24.92 -1.41
N ASP A 17 4.94 -25.62 -2.06
CA ASP A 17 6.34 -25.68 -1.63
C ASP A 17 6.92 -24.29 -1.47
N ASN A 18 7.91 -24.13 -0.61
CA ASN A 18 8.60 -22.86 -0.29
C ASN A 18 7.77 -21.83 0.47
N MET A 19 6.53 -22.11 0.88
CA MET A 19 5.69 -21.16 1.64
C MET A 19 6.34 -20.77 2.97
N VAL A 20 5.91 -19.62 3.50
CA VAL A 20 6.32 -19.12 4.82
C VAL A 20 5.10 -19.02 5.71
N PHE A 21 5.15 -19.61 6.89
CA PHE A 21 4.12 -19.46 7.92
C PHE A 21 4.48 -18.36 8.91
N GLN A 22 3.46 -17.64 9.39
CA GLN A 22 3.65 -16.60 10.40
C GLN A 22 4.11 -17.23 11.73
N ARG A 23 5.25 -16.75 12.25
CA ARG A 23 5.78 -17.13 13.57
C ARG A 23 4.90 -16.58 14.70
N ARG A 24 4.92 -17.25 15.86
CA ARG A 24 4.28 -16.81 17.12
C ARG A 24 2.78 -16.55 16.98
N ALA A 25 2.14 -17.15 15.98
CA ALA A 25 0.71 -17.09 15.73
C ALA A 25 0.15 -18.49 15.49
N HIS A 26 -1.17 -18.64 15.69
CA HIS A 26 -1.87 -19.84 15.28
C HIS A 26 -2.02 -19.83 13.77
N VAL A 27 -1.28 -20.69 13.08
CA VAL A 27 -1.33 -20.75 11.62
C VAL A 27 -2.59 -21.48 11.18
N CYS A 28 -3.39 -20.82 10.34
CA CYS A 28 -4.60 -21.38 9.77
C CYS A 28 -4.28 -22.19 8.51
N ILE A 29 -4.76 -23.45 8.44
CA ILE A 29 -4.77 -24.30 7.26
C ILE A 29 -6.24 -24.62 6.98
N TRP A 30 -6.73 -24.30 5.78
CA TRP A 30 -8.13 -24.49 5.42
C TRP A 30 -8.29 -25.04 4.01
N GLY A 31 -9.45 -25.57 3.72
CA GLY A 31 -9.74 -26.11 2.40
C GLY A 31 -11.03 -26.91 2.36
N GLU A 32 -11.17 -27.67 1.30
CA GLU A 32 -12.29 -28.59 1.06
C GLU A 32 -11.79 -30.04 1.20
N ALA A 33 -12.68 -30.92 1.68
CA ALA A 33 -12.38 -32.34 1.76
C ALA A 33 -13.64 -33.15 1.48
N GLN A 34 -13.53 -34.20 0.67
CA GLN A 34 -14.61 -35.10 0.31
C GLN A 34 -14.38 -36.51 0.91
N ASP A 35 -15.45 -37.19 1.24
CA ASP A 35 -15.42 -38.57 1.77
C ASP A 35 -14.40 -38.74 2.91
N THR A 36 -14.32 -37.76 3.83
CA THR A 36 -13.36 -37.70 4.92
C THR A 36 -14.00 -37.11 6.16
N GLU A 37 -13.70 -37.63 7.36
CA GLU A 37 -14.23 -37.11 8.61
C GLU A 37 -13.31 -36.11 9.30
N TYR A 38 -12.03 -36.31 9.17
CA TYR A 38 -11.00 -35.48 9.81
C TYR A 38 -9.86 -35.15 8.86
N ILE A 39 -9.27 -33.99 9.07
CA ILE A 39 -7.97 -33.60 8.49
C ILE A 39 -6.94 -33.57 9.60
N GLU A 40 -5.80 -34.17 9.35
CA GLU A 40 -4.60 -34.11 10.18
C GLU A 40 -3.51 -33.30 9.46
N ALA A 41 -2.89 -32.34 10.16
CA ALA A 41 -1.72 -31.65 9.69
C ALA A 41 -0.55 -31.86 10.65
N ALA A 42 0.62 -32.17 10.10
CA ALA A 42 1.86 -32.39 10.85
C ALA A 42 3.00 -31.50 10.29
N ILE A 43 3.67 -30.76 11.17
CA ILE A 43 4.81 -29.92 10.84
C ILE A 43 5.64 -29.65 12.11
N ALA A 44 6.97 -29.58 12.00
CA ALA A 44 7.88 -29.18 13.09
C ALA A 44 7.60 -29.91 14.42
N GLY A 45 7.32 -31.22 14.34
CA GLY A 45 7.07 -32.07 15.50
C GLY A 45 5.69 -31.95 16.15
N GLN A 46 4.83 -31.08 15.68
CA GLN A 46 3.43 -31.00 16.12
C GLN A 46 2.47 -31.74 15.15
N ILE A 47 1.40 -32.28 15.70
CA ILE A 47 0.29 -32.88 14.95
C ILE A 47 -1.01 -32.24 15.45
N ARG A 48 -1.83 -31.77 14.52
CA ARG A 48 -3.14 -31.16 14.81
C ARG A 48 -4.20 -31.81 13.95
N ARG A 49 -5.43 -31.85 14.47
CA ARG A 49 -6.59 -32.45 13.77
C ARG A 49 -7.79 -31.53 13.88
N THR A 50 -8.63 -31.55 12.83
CA THR A 50 -9.93 -30.92 12.81
C THR A 50 -10.96 -31.79 12.12
N LYS A 51 -12.23 -31.61 12.46
CA LYS A 51 -13.35 -32.26 11.74
C LYS A 51 -13.61 -31.55 10.41
N VAL A 52 -14.03 -32.33 9.42
CA VAL A 52 -14.62 -31.81 8.20
C VAL A 52 -16.12 -31.59 8.47
N VAL A 53 -16.63 -30.40 8.16
CA VAL A 53 -18.02 -30.01 8.31
C VAL A 53 -18.52 -29.47 6.96
N ASP A 54 -19.56 -30.03 6.42
CA ASP A 54 -20.13 -29.64 5.11
C ASP A 54 -19.08 -29.57 3.98
N GLY A 55 -18.16 -30.56 3.96
CA GLY A 55 -17.11 -30.66 2.95
C GLY A 55 -15.96 -29.65 3.12
N ARG A 56 -15.91 -28.90 4.22
CA ARG A 56 -14.89 -27.87 4.50
C ARG A 56 -14.19 -28.14 5.83
N PHE A 57 -12.98 -27.64 5.96
CA PHE A 57 -12.23 -27.69 7.20
C PHE A 57 -11.40 -26.43 7.43
N GLU A 58 -11.19 -26.13 8.69
CA GLU A 58 -10.22 -25.15 9.19
C GLU A 58 -9.44 -25.80 10.34
N LEU A 59 -8.12 -25.79 10.25
CA LEU A 59 -7.20 -26.37 11.24
C LEU A 59 -6.23 -25.29 11.69
N LYS A 60 -6.06 -25.17 13.00
CA LYS A 60 -5.09 -24.23 13.59
C LYS A 60 -3.89 -24.97 14.16
N LEU A 61 -2.70 -24.70 13.61
CA LEU A 61 -1.44 -25.11 14.20
C LEU A 61 -1.15 -24.29 15.46
N ASN A 62 -0.37 -24.86 16.39
CA ASN A 62 0.15 -24.09 17.50
C ASN A 62 1.19 -23.08 17.01
N PRO A 63 1.38 -21.97 17.75
CA PRO A 63 2.44 -21.00 17.46
C PRO A 63 3.82 -21.69 17.38
N MET A 64 4.61 -21.27 16.40
CA MET A 64 5.99 -21.74 16.17
C MET A 64 6.95 -20.56 16.21
N GLU A 65 8.17 -20.80 16.68
CA GLU A 65 9.27 -19.85 16.52
C GLU A 65 9.80 -19.86 15.09
N ALA A 66 10.52 -18.81 14.70
CA ALA A 66 11.15 -18.73 13.39
C ALA A 66 12.12 -19.91 13.15
N GLY A 67 12.10 -20.43 11.94
CA GLY A 67 12.99 -21.55 11.57
C GLY A 67 12.55 -22.27 10.30
N GLY A 68 13.07 -23.46 10.12
CA GLY A 68 12.89 -24.27 8.93
C GLY A 68 14.23 -24.57 8.22
N PRO A 69 14.22 -25.21 7.04
CA PRO A 69 13.03 -25.68 6.32
C PRO A 69 12.37 -26.91 6.99
N TYR A 70 11.05 -26.94 6.95
CA TYR A 70 10.22 -28.05 7.42
C TYR A 70 9.47 -28.70 6.26
N GLU A 71 8.89 -29.88 6.53
CA GLU A 71 7.85 -30.48 5.69
C GLU A 71 6.50 -30.34 6.40
N LEU A 72 5.47 -29.89 5.67
CA LEU A 72 4.08 -29.92 6.09
C LEU A 72 3.42 -31.12 5.43
N CYS A 73 2.82 -31.98 6.24
CA CYS A 73 2.05 -33.13 5.77
C CYS A 73 0.59 -32.94 6.16
N VAL A 74 -0.33 -32.94 5.17
CA VAL A 74 -1.77 -32.84 5.37
C VAL A 74 -2.42 -34.13 4.91
N LYS A 75 -3.22 -34.78 5.78
CA LYS A 75 -3.82 -36.10 5.54
C LYS A 75 -5.32 -36.08 5.76
N ALA A 76 -6.05 -36.77 4.89
CA ALA A 76 -7.42 -37.17 5.11
C ALA A 76 -7.49 -38.40 6.01
N MET A 77 -8.35 -38.37 7.01
CA MET A 77 -8.47 -39.43 8.00
C MET A 77 -9.95 -39.88 8.13
N GLN A 78 -10.15 -41.16 8.27
CA GLN A 78 -11.44 -41.76 8.63
C GLN A 78 -11.35 -42.41 9.99
N THR A 79 -12.45 -42.48 10.71
CA THR A 79 -12.54 -43.30 11.93
C THR A 79 -13.04 -44.72 11.57
N ASP A 80 -12.62 -45.70 12.36
CA ASP A 80 -13.19 -47.04 12.30
C ASP A 80 -14.56 -47.07 12.99
N GLU A 81 -15.26 -48.21 12.89
CA GLU A 81 -16.58 -48.41 13.51
C GLU A 81 -16.58 -48.23 15.04
N GLN A 82 -15.42 -48.16 15.68
CA GLN A 82 -15.24 -47.97 17.12
C GLN A 82 -14.83 -46.56 17.47
N GLY A 83 -14.76 -45.64 16.47
CA GLY A 83 -14.37 -44.23 16.65
C GLY A 83 -12.84 -44.00 16.83
N ALA A 84 -12.01 -45.04 16.58
CA ALA A 84 -10.56 -44.89 16.54
C ALA A 84 -10.12 -44.47 15.14
N VAL A 85 -9.15 -43.53 15.07
CA VAL A 85 -8.60 -43.07 13.78
C VAL A 85 -7.83 -44.22 13.13
N ASN A 86 -8.30 -44.65 11.95
CA ASN A 86 -7.72 -45.77 11.22
C ASN A 86 -6.24 -45.47 10.87
N LYS A 87 -5.33 -46.19 11.48
CA LYS A 87 -3.92 -46.18 11.10
C LYS A 87 -3.74 -47.24 10.01
N ASN A 88 -3.59 -46.83 8.77
CA ASN A 88 -3.16 -47.75 7.74
C ASN A 88 -1.77 -48.33 8.10
N GLU A 89 -1.71 -49.60 8.43
CA GLU A 89 -0.47 -50.30 8.85
C GLU A 89 0.56 -50.47 7.72
N SER A 90 0.22 -50.17 6.48
CA SER A 90 1.17 -50.23 5.36
C SER A 90 1.74 -48.83 5.08
N GLY A 91 3.06 -48.69 5.22
CA GLY A 91 3.81 -47.43 4.96
C GLY A 91 3.76 -46.87 3.53
N THR A 92 2.66 -47.05 2.84
CA THR A 92 2.36 -46.48 1.53
C THR A 92 1.68 -45.14 1.76
N ILE A 93 2.22 -44.06 1.20
CA ILE A 93 1.58 -42.77 1.16
C ILE A 93 0.26 -42.97 0.42
N ALA A 94 -0.87 -42.93 1.14
CA ALA A 94 -2.18 -43.06 0.56
C ALA A 94 -2.45 -41.86 -0.37
N ALA A 95 -3.33 -42.03 -1.36
CA ALA A 95 -3.77 -40.96 -2.29
C ALA A 95 -4.33 -39.71 -1.58
N ASP A 96 -4.58 -39.81 -0.29
CA ASP A 96 -5.17 -38.81 0.59
C ASP A 96 -4.13 -38.04 1.44
N THR A 97 -2.89 -37.93 0.97
CA THR A 97 -1.82 -37.20 1.67
C THR A 97 -1.17 -36.19 0.74
N ILE A 98 -1.15 -34.93 1.16
CA ILE A 98 -0.42 -33.85 0.48
C ILE A 98 0.80 -33.49 1.35
N VAL A 99 1.97 -33.39 0.72
CA VAL A 99 3.22 -33.01 1.39
C VAL A 99 3.81 -31.78 0.71
N PHE A 100 4.04 -30.74 1.50
CA PHE A 100 4.73 -29.54 1.07
C PHE A 100 6.13 -29.50 1.67
N LYS A 101 7.10 -29.14 0.83
CA LYS A 101 8.52 -29.10 1.18
C LYS A 101 9.04 -27.69 1.34
N ASN A 102 10.16 -27.56 2.05
CA ASN A 102 10.86 -26.30 2.23
C ASN A 102 9.99 -25.20 2.84
N VAL A 103 9.11 -25.57 3.79
CA VAL A 103 8.26 -24.63 4.52
C VAL A 103 9.10 -23.91 5.56
N LEU A 104 9.05 -22.58 5.56
CA LEU A 104 9.70 -21.73 6.54
C LEU A 104 8.69 -21.21 7.55
N VAL A 105 9.16 -20.80 8.72
CA VAL A 105 8.40 -20.06 9.73
C VAL A 105 9.11 -18.74 9.98
N GLY A 106 8.42 -17.62 9.80
CA GLY A 106 9.00 -16.28 9.89
C GLY A 106 7.95 -15.17 9.95
N GLU A 107 8.23 -14.03 9.39
CA GLU A 107 7.26 -12.95 9.26
C GLU A 107 6.54 -13.04 7.92
N VAL A 108 5.22 -12.98 7.92
CA VAL A 108 4.41 -12.99 6.69
C VAL A 108 3.60 -11.72 6.59
N TRP A 109 3.71 -11.02 5.46
CA TRP A 109 3.00 -9.77 5.22
C TRP A 109 2.30 -9.79 3.87
N LEU A 110 1.11 -9.17 3.82
CA LEU A 110 0.39 -8.95 2.58
C LEU A 110 0.75 -7.57 2.03
N ALA A 111 1.03 -7.48 0.73
CA ALA A 111 1.33 -6.24 0.02
C ALA A 111 0.15 -5.85 -0.87
N GLY A 112 -0.69 -4.94 -0.37
CA GLY A 112 -1.87 -4.42 -1.03
C GLY A 112 -1.67 -3.03 -1.60
N GLY A 113 -2.47 -2.66 -2.59
CA GLY A 113 -2.45 -1.32 -3.19
C GLY A 113 -2.51 -1.33 -4.71
N GLN A 114 -1.98 -0.25 -5.32
CA GLN A 114 -2.04 -0.06 -6.76
C GLN A 114 -0.64 0.00 -7.41
N SER A 115 -0.50 0.65 -8.54
CA SER A 115 0.70 0.64 -9.39
C SER A 115 2.00 1.00 -8.67
N ASN A 116 1.99 1.91 -7.70
CA ASN A 116 3.19 2.24 -6.92
C ASN A 116 3.60 1.15 -5.92
N MET A 117 2.65 0.33 -5.46
CA MET A 117 2.95 -0.93 -4.76
C MET A 117 3.42 -2.02 -5.74
N GLU A 118 2.83 -2.05 -6.94
CA GLU A 118 3.07 -3.06 -7.97
C GLU A 118 4.41 -2.89 -8.69
N LEU A 119 4.93 -1.65 -8.85
CA LEU A 119 6.10 -1.35 -9.66
C LEU A 119 7.23 -2.35 -9.40
N GLU A 120 7.62 -3.06 -10.46
CA GLU A 120 8.56 -4.16 -10.41
C GLU A 120 9.98 -3.72 -10.05
N LEU A 121 10.73 -4.56 -9.35
CA LEU A 121 12.11 -4.30 -8.94
C LEU A 121 13.01 -3.94 -10.13
N GLN A 122 12.88 -4.65 -11.25
CA GLN A 122 13.67 -4.37 -12.46
C GLN A 122 13.45 -2.97 -13.04
N ASN A 123 12.33 -2.32 -12.74
CA ASN A 123 11.92 -1.01 -13.23
C ASN A 123 12.18 0.13 -12.23
N SER A 124 12.72 -0.19 -11.04
CA SER A 124 13.17 0.79 -10.04
C SER A 124 14.58 1.31 -10.36
N ASP A 125 15.02 2.36 -9.66
CA ASP A 125 16.38 2.88 -9.79
C ASP A 125 17.42 1.79 -9.50
N ASN A 126 18.36 1.60 -10.42
CA ASN A 126 19.35 0.53 -10.41
C ASN A 126 18.75 -0.90 -10.32
N GLY A 127 17.45 -1.05 -10.58
CA GLY A 127 16.71 -2.29 -10.33
C GLY A 127 17.28 -3.51 -11.06
N LYS A 128 17.72 -3.37 -12.31
CA LYS A 128 18.33 -4.47 -13.07
C LYS A 128 19.65 -4.97 -12.47
N GLU A 129 20.45 -4.04 -11.93
CA GLU A 129 21.69 -4.37 -11.21
C GLU A 129 21.36 -5.08 -9.89
N VAL A 130 20.38 -4.57 -9.15
CA VAL A 130 19.91 -5.20 -7.91
C VAL A 130 19.41 -6.61 -8.18
N VAL A 131 18.56 -6.82 -9.18
CA VAL A 131 18.04 -8.14 -9.59
C VAL A 131 19.17 -9.14 -9.86
N ALA A 132 20.24 -8.72 -10.56
CA ALA A 132 21.36 -9.60 -10.89
C ALA A 132 22.11 -10.13 -9.65
N HIS A 133 21.96 -9.49 -8.49
CA HIS A 133 22.66 -9.84 -7.25
C HIS A 133 21.70 -10.32 -6.13
N THR A 134 20.41 -10.51 -6.43
CA THR A 134 19.45 -11.02 -5.43
C THR A 134 19.75 -12.47 -5.06
N GLN A 135 19.95 -12.73 -3.78
CA GLN A 135 20.11 -14.09 -3.25
C GLN A 135 19.82 -14.10 -1.74
N ASP A 136 18.68 -14.63 -1.36
CA ASP A 136 18.34 -14.87 0.05
C ASP A 136 17.41 -16.10 0.17
N ASP A 137 17.94 -17.19 0.71
CA ASP A 137 17.19 -18.43 0.88
C ASP A 137 16.06 -18.35 1.92
N LEU A 138 15.99 -17.27 2.69
CA LEU A 138 14.97 -17.04 3.72
C LEU A 138 13.96 -15.95 3.34
N LEU A 139 14.05 -15.38 2.14
CA LEU A 139 13.07 -14.43 1.59
C LEU A 139 12.24 -15.11 0.50
N ARG A 140 10.92 -15.03 0.61
CA ARG A 140 9.95 -15.66 -0.30
C ARG A 140 8.88 -14.68 -0.72
N PHE A 141 8.37 -14.89 -1.92
CA PHE A 141 7.28 -14.08 -2.48
C PHE A 141 6.24 -14.97 -3.16
N TYR A 142 4.97 -14.75 -2.85
CA TYR A 142 3.81 -15.32 -3.54
C TYR A 142 3.04 -14.19 -4.20
N TYR A 143 2.71 -14.32 -5.47
CA TYR A 143 1.84 -13.37 -6.14
C TYR A 143 0.44 -13.96 -6.31
N THR A 144 -0.58 -13.25 -5.80
CA THR A 144 -1.98 -13.58 -6.07
C THR A 144 -2.27 -13.38 -7.54
N PRO A 145 -2.81 -14.37 -8.26
CA PRO A 145 -3.14 -14.23 -9.69
C PRO A 145 -4.02 -13.02 -9.95
N LYS A 146 -3.68 -12.24 -10.98
CA LYS A 146 -4.41 -11.03 -11.38
C LYS A 146 -5.50 -11.37 -12.40
N VAL A 147 -6.63 -11.83 -11.92
CA VAL A 147 -7.83 -12.04 -12.71
C VAL A 147 -9.00 -11.34 -12.01
N SER A 148 -9.72 -10.48 -12.73
CA SER A 148 -10.70 -9.56 -12.15
C SER A 148 -12.05 -10.20 -11.78
N TYR A 149 -12.27 -11.47 -12.13
CA TYR A 149 -13.50 -12.21 -11.82
C TYR A 149 -13.20 -13.71 -11.71
N ILE A 150 -14.12 -14.46 -11.10
CA ILE A 150 -13.96 -15.91 -10.90
C ILE A 150 -14.32 -16.64 -12.20
N CYS A 151 -13.35 -17.30 -12.81
CA CYS A 151 -13.47 -18.03 -14.08
C CYS A 151 -12.41 -19.12 -14.19
N ASP A 152 -12.46 -19.92 -15.27
CA ASP A 152 -11.48 -20.99 -15.51
C ASP A 152 -10.05 -20.46 -15.67
N GLU A 153 -9.87 -19.23 -16.20
CA GLU A 153 -8.56 -18.58 -16.29
C GLU A 153 -7.97 -18.32 -14.90
N LEU A 154 -8.78 -17.83 -13.95
CA LEU A 154 -8.35 -17.65 -12.58
C LEU A 154 -7.93 -18.98 -11.95
N LEU A 155 -8.75 -20.02 -12.08
CA LEU A 155 -8.45 -21.35 -11.52
C LEU A 155 -7.14 -21.91 -12.11
N LYS A 156 -6.93 -21.76 -13.41
CA LYS A 156 -5.68 -22.16 -14.05
C LYS A 156 -4.49 -21.36 -13.57
N ALA A 157 -4.62 -20.03 -13.44
CA ALA A 157 -3.56 -19.17 -12.92
C ALA A 157 -3.21 -19.49 -11.46
N GLU A 158 -4.21 -19.90 -10.66
CA GLU A 158 -4.00 -20.40 -9.30
C GLU A 158 -3.21 -21.71 -9.28
N GLU A 159 -3.52 -22.66 -10.17
CA GLU A 159 -2.77 -23.92 -10.29
C GLU A 159 -1.30 -23.72 -10.68
N GLU A 160 -0.98 -22.67 -11.42
CA GLU A 160 0.37 -22.31 -11.84
C GLU A 160 1.11 -21.44 -10.81
N SER A 161 0.41 -20.89 -9.80
CA SER A 161 0.98 -20.02 -8.79
C SER A 161 1.81 -20.78 -7.76
N CYS A 162 2.87 -20.14 -7.26
CA CYS A 162 3.73 -20.74 -6.23
C CYS A 162 4.51 -19.69 -5.43
N TRP A 163 5.00 -20.09 -4.26
CA TRP A 163 5.97 -19.30 -3.51
C TRP A 163 7.34 -19.35 -4.19
N MET A 164 7.83 -18.21 -4.61
CA MET A 164 9.11 -18.02 -5.29
C MET A 164 10.22 -17.72 -4.29
N LYS A 165 11.42 -18.21 -4.55
CA LYS A 165 12.64 -17.88 -3.79
C LYS A 165 13.23 -16.57 -4.28
N CYS A 166 13.95 -15.87 -3.40
CA CYS A 166 14.69 -14.67 -3.75
C CYS A 166 15.99 -15.04 -4.48
N GLU A 167 15.93 -15.00 -5.81
CA GLU A 167 17.05 -15.31 -6.71
C GLU A 167 16.91 -14.49 -8.01
N PRO A 168 17.99 -14.28 -8.79
CA PRO A 168 17.95 -13.42 -9.99
C PRO A 168 16.89 -13.83 -11.02
N GLY A 169 16.51 -15.11 -11.07
CA GLY A 169 15.50 -15.62 -12.02
C GLY A 169 14.06 -15.28 -11.64
N THR A 170 13.79 -14.84 -10.43
CA THR A 170 12.42 -14.63 -9.91
C THR A 170 12.13 -13.19 -9.51
N THR A 171 13.13 -12.47 -8.98
CA THR A 171 12.94 -11.17 -8.30
C THR A 171 12.67 -10.00 -9.24
N ALA A 172 12.92 -10.14 -10.54
CA ALA A 172 12.72 -9.06 -11.50
C ALA A 172 11.31 -8.46 -11.46
N ALA A 173 10.29 -9.32 -11.34
CA ALA A 173 8.87 -8.95 -11.30
C ALA A 173 8.33 -8.73 -9.88
N TRP A 174 9.15 -8.80 -8.83
CA TRP A 174 8.68 -8.52 -7.48
C TRP A 174 8.45 -7.03 -7.29
N SER A 175 7.49 -6.68 -6.44
CA SER A 175 7.30 -5.29 -5.99
C SER A 175 8.61 -4.71 -5.46
N ALA A 176 9.09 -3.61 -6.03
CA ALA A 176 10.32 -2.98 -5.61
C ALA A 176 10.24 -2.45 -4.17
N VAL A 177 9.15 -1.75 -3.81
CA VAL A 177 8.94 -1.23 -2.44
C VAL A 177 9.01 -2.36 -1.43
N VAL A 178 8.31 -3.46 -1.71
CA VAL A 178 8.21 -4.57 -0.78
C VAL A 178 9.51 -5.38 -0.72
N TYR A 179 10.23 -5.49 -1.84
CA TYR A 179 11.56 -6.11 -1.84
C TYR A 179 12.52 -5.38 -0.89
N TYR A 180 12.66 -4.05 -1.01
CA TYR A 180 13.54 -3.28 -0.13
C TYR A 180 13.06 -3.30 1.33
N TRP A 181 11.75 -3.24 1.55
CA TRP A 181 11.16 -3.42 2.88
C TRP A 181 11.53 -4.79 3.46
N ALA A 182 11.34 -5.87 2.71
CA ALA A 182 11.55 -7.23 3.16
C ALA A 182 13.03 -7.53 3.45
N VAL A 183 13.95 -7.03 2.61
CA VAL A 183 15.39 -7.13 2.85
C VAL A 183 15.77 -6.45 4.16
N ARG A 184 15.22 -5.27 4.44
CA ARG A 184 15.47 -4.55 5.70
C ARG A 184 14.91 -5.29 6.90
N ILE A 185 13.66 -5.74 6.85
CA ILE A 185 13.02 -6.53 7.93
C ILE A 185 13.78 -7.82 8.17
N ARG A 186 14.17 -8.53 7.10
CA ARG A 186 14.94 -9.76 7.17
C ARG A 186 16.26 -9.56 7.91
N LYS A 187 16.96 -8.46 7.60
CA LYS A 187 18.23 -8.10 8.24
C LYS A 187 18.07 -7.76 9.72
N GLU A 188 17.06 -6.96 10.07
CA GLU A 188 16.89 -6.44 11.43
C GLU A 188 16.29 -7.47 12.40
N LEU A 189 15.39 -8.33 11.93
CA LEU A 189 14.76 -9.35 12.77
C LEU A 189 15.49 -10.70 12.73
N ASP A 190 16.37 -10.91 11.77
CA ASP A 190 17.10 -12.16 11.51
C ASP A 190 16.20 -13.41 11.45
N VAL A 191 15.08 -13.32 10.74
CA VAL A 191 14.08 -14.38 10.56
C VAL A 191 13.67 -14.52 9.10
N PRO A 192 13.14 -15.66 8.65
CA PRO A 192 12.53 -15.77 7.33
C PRO A 192 11.43 -14.73 7.12
N VAL A 193 11.28 -14.25 5.87
CA VAL A 193 10.23 -13.30 5.49
C VAL A 193 9.50 -13.83 4.27
N GLY A 194 8.17 -13.88 4.35
CA GLY A 194 7.26 -14.21 3.27
C GLY A 194 6.37 -13.03 2.91
N ILE A 195 6.24 -12.74 1.63
CA ILE A 195 5.38 -11.68 1.11
C ILE A 195 4.28 -12.28 0.24
N ILE A 196 3.05 -11.84 0.47
CA ILE A 196 1.89 -12.13 -0.39
C ILE A 196 1.57 -10.86 -1.16
N GLY A 197 1.93 -10.79 -2.45
CA GLY A 197 1.57 -9.69 -3.33
C GLY A 197 0.10 -9.79 -3.73
N CYS A 198 -0.71 -8.83 -3.31
CA CYS A 198 -2.14 -8.72 -3.62
C CYS A 198 -2.44 -7.26 -3.97
N ASN A 199 -1.99 -6.83 -5.15
CA ASN A 199 -2.04 -5.45 -5.63
C ASN A 199 -2.29 -5.43 -7.14
N TRP A 200 -2.88 -4.32 -7.64
CA TRP A 200 -3.16 -4.13 -9.07
C TRP A 200 -3.15 -2.63 -9.41
N GLY A 201 -2.41 -2.25 -10.46
CA GLY A 201 -2.29 -0.85 -10.90
C GLY A 201 -3.62 -0.23 -11.31
N GLY A 202 -3.80 1.07 -11.04
CA GLY A 202 -5.00 1.82 -11.38
C GLY A 202 -6.23 1.55 -10.53
N THR A 203 -6.13 0.74 -9.47
CA THR A 203 -7.29 0.35 -8.64
C THR A 203 -7.63 1.41 -7.59
N TYR A 204 -8.92 1.45 -7.25
CA TYR A 204 -9.49 2.27 -6.18
C TYR A 204 -9.55 1.49 -4.87
N ALA A 205 -9.67 2.17 -3.75
CA ALA A 205 -9.85 1.53 -2.45
C ALA A 205 -11.12 0.65 -2.41
N HIS A 206 -12.22 1.09 -3.03
CA HIS A 206 -13.49 0.35 -3.09
C HIS A 206 -13.43 -0.97 -3.85
N ASN A 207 -12.38 -1.22 -4.67
CA ASN A 207 -12.20 -2.51 -5.35
C ASN A 207 -11.82 -3.65 -4.37
N TRP A 208 -11.21 -3.30 -3.23
CA TRP A 208 -10.61 -4.19 -2.24
C TRP A 208 -11.45 -4.35 -0.97
N VAL A 209 -12.69 -3.87 -0.98
CA VAL A 209 -13.64 -3.89 0.13
C VAL A 209 -14.86 -4.70 -0.28
N SER A 210 -15.48 -5.46 0.65
CA SER A 210 -16.68 -6.25 0.33
C SER A 210 -17.87 -5.37 -0.06
N ARG A 211 -18.79 -5.95 -0.84
CA ARG A 211 -20.06 -5.34 -1.20
C ARG A 211 -20.83 -4.84 0.04
N GLU A 212 -20.91 -5.68 1.05
CA GLU A 212 -21.62 -5.42 2.31
C GLU A 212 -20.99 -4.24 3.06
N SER A 213 -19.66 -4.19 3.12
CA SER A 213 -18.96 -3.09 3.77
C SER A 213 -19.17 -1.75 3.03
N LEU A 214 -19.16 -1.73 1.70
CA LEU A 214 -19.46 -0.52 0.93
C LEU A 214 -20.90 -0.04 1.14
N LEU A 215 -21.86 -0.95 1.24
CA LEU A 215 -23.28 -0.63 1.52
C LEU A 215 -23.53 -0.17 2.95
N SER A 216 -22.63 -0.45 3.88
CA SER A 216 -22.83 -0.13 5.30
C SER A 216 -22.78 1.36 5.62
N HIS A 217 -22.24 2.19 4.73
CA HIS A 217 -22.12 3.64 4.91
C HIS A 217 -22.73 4.40 3.73
N GLU A 218 -23.58 5.41 4.00
CA GLU A 218 -24.33 6.13 2.95
C GLU A 218 -23.43 6.78 1.89
N ARG A 219 -22.23 7.26 2.29
CA ARG A 219 -21.29 7.92 1.37
C ARG A 219 -20.51 6.96 0.48
N THR A 220 -20.54 5.64 0.75
CA THR A 220 -19.87 4.60 -0.06
C THR A 220 -20.85 3.69 -0.78
N ALA A 221 -22.11 3.65 -0.37
CA ALA A 221 -23.15 2.79 -0.95
C ALA A 221 -23.38 3.05 -2.45
N HIS A 222 -23.20 4.30 -2.91
CA HIS A 222 -23.38 4.68 -4.32
C HIS A 222 -22.45 3.89 -5.26
N PHE A 223 -21.22 3.53 -4.85
CA PHE A 223 -20.34 2.71 -5.68
C PHE A 223 -20.99 1.39 -6.08
N VAL A 224 -21.69 0.76 -5.13
CA VAL A 224 -22.39 -0.51 -5.36
C VAL A 224 -23.65 -0.28 -6.17
N THR A 225 -24.51 0.65 -5.72
CA THR A 225 -25.83 0.84 -6.33
C THR A 225 -25.76 1.32 -7.77
N GLU A 226 -24.87 2.25 -8.09
CA GLU A 226 -24.64 2.73 -9.45
C GLU A 226 -24.05 1.65 -10.36
N TYR A 227 -23.09 0.86 -9.86
CA TYR A 227 -22.52 -0.23 -10.61
C TYR A 227 -23.55 -1.34 -10.89
N GLU A 228 -24.32 -1.77 -9.89
CA GLU A 228 -25.31 -2.83 -10.03
C GLU A 228 -26.49 -2.40 -10.93
N ASP A 229 -26.91 -1.13 -10.85
CA ASP A 229 -27.92 -0.58 -11.75
C ASP A 229 -27.42 -0.56 -13.21
N MET A 230 -26.19 -0.12 -13.43
CA MET A 230 -25.58 -0.14 -14.75
C MET A 230 -25.51 -1.56 -15.32
N VAL A 231 -25.02 -2.54 -14.55
CA VAL A 231 -24.91 -3.94 -15.01
C VAL A 231 -26.28 -4.56 -15.28
N ALA A 232 -27.29 -4.24 -14.47
CA ALA A 232 -28.66 -4.77 -14.67
C ALA A 232 -29.28 -4.34 -16.01
N HIS A 233 -28.84 -3.22 -16.60
CA HIS A 233 -29.33 -2.68 -17.87
C HIS A 233 -28.35 -2.93 -19.05
N GLN A 234 -27.20 -3.57 -18.81
CA GLN A 234 -26.17 -3.81 -19.80
C GLN A 234 -26.43 -5.08 -20.61
N ASP A 235 -26.28 -5.01 -21.95
CA ASP A 235 -26.20 -6.20 -22.79
C ASP A 235 -24.81 -6.84 -22.58
N PHE A 236 -24.80 -8.05 -22.01
CA PHE A 236 -23.56 -8.71 -21.62
C PHE A 236 -22.70 -9.16 -22.80
N ASP A 237 -23.33 -9.59 -23.89
CA ASP A 237 -22.58 -10.04 -25.10
C ASP A 237 -21.96 -8.84 -25.81
N GLU A 238 -22.66 -7.71 -25.88
CA GLU A 238 -22.12 -6.46 -26.41
C GLU A 238 -20.97 -5.94 -25.54
N TYR A 239 -21.13 -5.94 -24.22
CA TYR A 239 -20.07 -5.58 -23.27
C TYR A 239 -18.80 -6.43 -23.45
N LEU A 240 -18.92 -7.76 -23.58
CA LEU A 240 -17.75 -8.62 -23.78
C LEU A 240 -17.01 -8.28 -25.07
N LYS A 241 -17.73 -7.98 -26.13
CA LYS A 241 -17.14 -7.55 -27.40
C LYS A 241 -16.38 -6.21 -27.25
N GLU A 242 -17.00 -5.23 -26.61
CA GLU A 242 -16.36 -3.94 -26.34
C GLU A 242 -15.11 -4.10 -25.46
N LEU A 243 -15.17 -4.97 -24.45
CA LEU A 243 -14.04 -5.26 -23.57
C LEU A 243 -12.87 -5.89 -24.31
N ASP A 244 -13.12 -6.85 -25.21
CA ASP A 244 -12.08 -7.48 -26.02
C ASP A 244 -11.44 -6.49 -27.00
N GLU A 245 -12.26 -5.65 -27.67
CA GLU A 245 -11.78 -4.57 -28.54
C GLU A 245 -10.92 -3.55 -27.76
N TYR A 246 -11.35 -3.20 -26.54
CA TYR A 246 -10.57 -2.33 -25.64
C TYR A 246 -9.25 -2.95 -25.24
N ARG A 247 -9.22 -4.22 -24.81
CA ARG A 247 -8.00 -4.91 -24.37
C ARG A 247 -6.95 -4.98 -25.46
N GLU A 248 -7.34 -5.31 -26.70
CA GLU A 248 -6.44 -5.31 -27.85
C GLU A 248 -5.91 -3.90 -28.16
N TYR A 249 -6.80 -2.90 -28.17
CA TYR A 249 -6.39 -1.51 -28.37
C TYR A 249 -5.40 -1.04 -27.30
N TYR A 250 -5.72 -1.27 -26.01
CA TYR A 250 -4.94 -0.78 -24.88
C TYR A 250 -3.56 -1.43 -24.81
N LYS A 251 -3.47 -2.72 -25.08
CA LYS A 251 -2.21 -3.46 -25.18
C LYS A 251 -1.25 -2.86 -26.21
N GLU A 252 -1.75 -2.52 -27.38
CA GLU A 252 -0.93 -1.90 -28.43
C GLU A 252 -0.65 -0.42 -28.13
N TRP A 253 -1.57 0.26 -27.47
CA TRP A 253 -1.38 1.64 -27.05
C TRP A 253 -0.27 1.76 -26.01
N VAL A 254 -0.26 0.93 -24.97
CA VAL A 254 0.79 0.88 -23.93
C VAL A 254 2.17 0.65 -24.54
N LYS A 255 2.32 -0.28 -25.49
CA LYS A 255 3.60 -0.50 -26.19
C LYS A 255 4.13 0.78 -26.87
N ARG A 256 3.22 1.58 -27.48
CA ARG A 256 3.61 2.85 -28.10
C ARG A 256 4.04 3.88 -27.08
N VAL A 257 3.35 3.95 -25.94
CA VAL A 257 3.68 4.83 -24.81
C VAL A 257 5.04 4.49 -24.24
N ASP A 258 5.29 3.22 -23.97
CA ASP A 258 6.58 2.74 -23.45
C ASP A 258 7.73 3.07 -24.41
N ALA A 259 7.49 2.91 -25.72
CA ALA A 259 8.48 3.27 -26.74
C ALA A 259 8.75 4.80 -26.79
N CYS A 260 7.77 5.65 -26.46
CA CYS A 260 7.96 7.09 -26.35
C CYS A 260 8.83 7.44 -25.13
N TYR A 261 8.52 6.90 -23.97
CA TYR A 261 9.30 7.12 -22.75
C TYR A 261 10.71 6.53 -22.82
N ALA A 262 10.88 5.37 -23.46
CA ALA A 262 12.21 4.79 -23.70
C ALA A 262 13.12 5.68 -24.56
N LYS A 263 12.54 6.48 -25.47
CA LYS A 263 13.28 7.43 -26.33
C LYS A 263 13.51 8.77 -25.63
N ASN A 264 12.55 9.24 -24.87
CA ASN A 264 12.60 10.51 -24.16
C ASN A 264 11.84 10.41 -22.82
N PRO A 265 12.53 10.09 -21.71
CA PRO A 265 11.89 9.99 -20.39
C PRO A 265 11.19 11.26 -19.91
N GLU A 266 11.59 12.43 -20.41
CA GLU A 266 11.04 13.74 -20.07
C GLU A 266 9.95 14.23 -21.03
N ILE A 267 9.45 13.37 -21.93
CA ILE A 267 8.41 13.74 -22.89
C ILE A 267 7.13 14.18 -22.18
N GLU A 268 6.56 15.30 -22.60
CA GLU A 268 5.28 15.79 -22.09
C GLU A 268 4.13 14.86 -22.46
N TRP A 269 3.22 14.62 -21.53
CA TRP A 269 2.06 13.72 -21.72
C TRP A 269 1.21 14.09 -22.95
N SER A 270 0.99 15.40 -23.17
CA SER A 270 0.30 15.89 -24.36
C SER A 270 0.94 15.42 -25.67
N LYS A 271 2.29 15.36 -25.71
CA LYS A 271 3.04 14.84 -26.85
C LYS A 271 2.94 13.33 -26.97
N VAL A 272 2.89 12.62 -25.85
CA VAL A 272 2.63 11.17 -25.85
C VAL A 272 1.27 10.88 -26.47
N LEU A 273 0.21 11.60 -26.09
CA LEU A 273 -1.12 11.45 -26.68
C LEU A 273 -1.16 11.79 -28.17
N GLU A 274 -0.44 12.83 -28.59
CA GLU A 274 -0.32 13.20 -30.01
C GLU A 274 0.32 12.09 -30.85
N ILE A 275 1.33 11.39 -30.30
CA ILE A 275 2.07 10.31 -30.98
C ILE A 275 1.33 8.97 -30.90
N CYS A 276 0.82 8.63 -29.74
CA CYS A 276 0.27 7.30 -29.43
C CYS A 276 -1.23 7.18 -29.66
N GLY A 277 -1.93 8.31 -29.82
CA GLY A 277 -3.38 8.37 -29.89
C GLY A 277 -4.04 8.49 -28.51
N GLU A 278 -5.37 8.46 -28.52
CA GLU A 278 -6.20 8.66 -27.34
C GLU A 278 -5.94 7.60 -26.24
N ASN A 279 -5.88 8.05 -25.00
CA ASN A 279 -5.94 7.15 -23.86
C ASN A 279 -7.40 6.78 -23.57
N ARG A 280 -7.77 5.53 -23.85
CA ARG A 280 -9.13 5.01 -23.60
C ARG A 280 -9.30 4.37 -22.22
N TRP A 281 -8.27 4.49 -21.37
CA TRP A 281 -8.38 4.02 -19.99
C TRP A 281 -9.48 4.81 -19.24
N PRO A 282 -10.29 4.13 -18.41
CA PRO A 282 -10.14 2.78 -17.85
C PRO A 282 -10.81 1.65 -18.64
N GLY A 283 -11.41 1.90 -19.79
CA GLY A 283 -12.14 0.91 -20.57
C GLY A 283 -13.62 0.75 -20.15
N PRO A 284 -14.34 -0.20 -20.77
CA PRO A 284 -15.77 -0.40 -20.52
C PRO A 284 -16.00 -1.02 -19.14
N SER A 285 -16.88 -0.42 -18.35
CA SER A 285 -17.28 -0.94 -17.04
C SER A 285 -18.25 -2.12 -17.19
N GLY A 286 -18.12 -3.12 -16.33
CA GLY A 286 -18.99 -4.31 -16.34
C GLY A 286 -18.47 -5.43 -15.43
N PRO A 287 -19.07 -6.64 -15.49
CA PRO A 287 -18.74 -7.73 -14.58
C PRO A 287 -17.29 -8.24 -14.63
N HIS A 288 -16.61 -8.10 -15.77
CA HIS A 288 -15.21 -8.51 -15.93
C HIS A 288 -14.20 -7.35 -15.82
N PHE A 289 -14.69 -6.18 -15.43
CA PHE A 289 -13.86 -4.98 -15.30
C PHE A 289 -13.07 -4.99 -13.99
N GLU A 290 -11.75 -4.81 -14.07
CA GLU A 290 -10.85 -4.89 -12.92
C GLU A 290 -11.03 -3.75 -11.91
N TYR A 291 -11.62 -2.64 -12.33
CA TYR A 291 -11.89 -1.48 -11.47
C TYR A 291 -13.33 -1.42 -10.94
N ARG A 292 -14.11 -2.50 -11.10
CA ARG A 292 -15.46 -2.58 -10.52
C ARG A 292 -15.43 -2.58 -9.00
N PRO A 293 -16.40 -1.99 -8.31
CA PRO A 293 -16.50 -2.08 -6.85
C PRO A 293 -16.43 -3.54 -6.39
N TYR A 294 -15.80 -3.79 -5.24
CA TYR A 294 -15.63 -5.11 -4.60
C TYR A 294 -15.03 -6.22 -5.49
N GLY A 295 -14.67 -5.93 -6.73
CA GLY A 295 -14.22 -6.96 -7.69
C GLY A 295 -12.97 -7.71 -7.27
N LEU A 296 -11.93 -7.00 -6.86
CA LEU A 296 -10.66 -7.59 -6.45
C LEU A 296 -10.70 -8.15 -5.02
N TYR A 297 -11.63 -7.68 -4.19
CA TYR A 297 -11.97 -8.38 -2.96
C TYR A 297 -12.40 -9.82 -3.24
N GLU A 298 -13.31 -10.02 -4.21
CA GLU A 298 -13.84 -11.34 -4.58
C GLU A 298 -12.84 -12.22 -5.33
N SER A 299 -12.08 -11.66 -6.28
CA SER A 299 -11.24 -12.46 -7.17
C SER A 299 -9.78 -12.61 -6.70
N MET A 300 -9.32 -11.77 -5.77
CA MET A 300 -7.94 -11.81 -5.30
C MET A 300 -7.83 -11.95 -3.78
N LEU A 301 -8.44 -11.05 -3.00
CA LEU A 301 -8.20 -10.97 -1.56
C LEU A 301 -8.70 -12.18 -0.80
N ILE A 302 -9.97 -12.59 -1.02
CA ILE A 302 -10.54 -13.77 -0.34
C ILE A 302 -9.89 -15.09 -0.79
N ARG A 303 -9.12 -15.08 -1.88
CA ARG A 303 -8.41 -16.28 -2.39
C ARG A 303 -7.19 -16.63 -1.53
N VAL A 304 -6.64 -15.64 -0.83
CA VAL A 304 -5.49 -15.81 0.07
C VAL A 304 -5.85 -15.71 1.54
N ALA A 305 -7.03 -15.16 1.87
CA ALA A 305 -7.51 -15.11 3.25
C ALA A 305 -8.16 -16.44 3.68
N PRO A 306 -7.99 -16.86 4.95
CA PRO A 306 -7.25 -16.21 6.03
C PRO A 306 -5.82 -16.78 6.23
N TYR A 307 -4.97 -16.82 5.19
CA TYR A 307 -3.56 -17.21 5.36
C TYR A 307 -2.92 -16.32 6.43
N THR A 308 -2.43 -16.92 7.50
CA THR A 308 -2.01 -16.18 8.69
C THR A 308 -0.85 -15.24 8.38
N ILE A 309 -1.06 -13.93 8.60
CA ILE A 309 -0.09 -12.85 8.36
C ILE A 309 0.15 -12.02 9.62
N LYS A 310 1.25 -11.29 9.68
CA LYS A 310 1.53 -10.30 10.71
C LYS A 310 0.77 -9.00 10.46
N GLY A 311 0.60 -8.64 9.20
CA GLY A 311 -0.06 -7.39 8.80
C GLY A 311 -0.06 -7.17 7.30
N ALA A 312 -0.55 -6.01 6.90
CA ALA A 312 -0.59 -5.54 5.53
C ALA A 312 0.28 -4.30 5.33
N LEU A 313 1.03 -4.29 4.24
CA LEU A 313 1.67 -3.10 3.67
C LEU A 313 0.69 -2.53 2.65
N TYR A 314 0.37 -1.23 2.72
CA TYR A 314 -0.63 -0.65 1.83
C TYR A 314 -0.12 0.64 1.19
N TYR A 315 -0.05 0.65 -0.15
CA TYR A 315 0.36 1.83 -0.92
C TYR A 315 -0.65 2.07 -2.05
N GLN A 316 -1.60 2.98 -1.81
CA GLN A 316 -2.70 3.29 -2.70
C GLN A 316 -3.24 4.70 -2.37
N GLY A 317 -3.96 5.31 -3.28
CA GLY A 317 -4.66 6.57 -3.11
C GLY A 317 -4.65 7.44 -4.36
N GLU A 318 -3.75 7.19 -5.31
CA GLU A 318 -3.57 7.99 -6.51
C GLU A 318 -4.85 8.03 -7.36
N ASN A 319 -5.49 6.87 -7.54
CA ASN A 319 -6.71 6.79 -8.32
C ASN A 319 -7.96 7.30 -7.58
N ASP A 320 -7.88 7.42 -6.25
CA ASP A 320 -8.94 7.98 -5.41
C ASP A 320 -8.87 9.52 -5.26
N GLU A 321 -8.10 10.23 -6.09
CA GLU A 321 -8.00 11.69 -6.04
C GLU A 321 -9.37 12.37 -6.04
N ASN A 322 -10.30 11.89 -6.87
CA ASN A 322 -11.67 12.42 -6.93
C ASN A 322 -12.54 11.97 -5.73
N ASN A 323 -12.12 10.96 -4.99
CA ASN A 323 -12.78 10.44 -3.79
C ASN A 323 -12.15 10.98 -2.50
N ASN A 324 -11.27 11.98 -2.59
CA ASN A 324 -10.46 12.46 -1.47
C ASN A 324 -11.27 12.91 -0.24
N GLU A 325 -12.52 13.37 -0.42
CA GLU A 325 -13.41 13.78 0.67
C GLU A 325 -14.02 12.62 1.46
N ILE A 326 -13.94 11.40 0.92
CA ILE A 326 -14.46 10.17 1.55
C ILE A 326 -13.40 9.08 1.71
N TYR A 327 -12.16 9.39 1.34
CA TYR A 327 -11.10 8.39 1.34
C TYR A 327 -10.77 7.88 2.76
N ASP A 328 -10.95 8.69 3.79
CA ASP A 328 -10.85 8.25 5.18
C ASP A 328 -11.87 7.17 5.52
N ILE A 329 -13.11 7.29 5.04
CA ILE A 329 -14.16 6.28 5.21
C ILE A 329 -13.80 5.01 4.44
N LEU A 330 -13.34 5.13 3.18
CA LEU A 330 -12.92 4.00 2.37
C LEU A 330 -11.76 3.23 3.00
N LEU A 331 -10.75 3.95 3.51
CA LEU A 331 -9.58 3.32 4.13
C LEU A 331 -9.91 2.70 5.49
N GLU A 332 -10.79 3.31 6.29
CA GLU A 332 -11.31 2.73 7.52
C GLU A 332 -12.10 1.44 7.25
N ASN A 333 -12.99 1.47 6.26
CA ASN A 333 -13.75 0.30 5.82
C ASN A 333 -12.82 -0.83 5.37
N LEU A 334 -11.78 -0.51 4.59
CA LEU A 334 -10.80 -1.48 4.11
C LEU A 334 -10.07 -2.16 5.29
N ILE A 335 -9.54 -1.37 6.22
CA ILE A 335 -8.82 -1.91 7.40
C ILE A 335 -9.75 -2.79 8.23
N THR A 336 -10.96 -2.32 8.50
CA THR A 336 -11.95 -3.05 9.29
C THR A 336 -12.35 -4.37 8.63
N GLU A 337 -12.61 -4.33 7.32
CA GLU A 337 -13.00 -5.50 6.54
C GLU A 337 -11.87 -6.52 6.45
N TRP A 338 -10.62 -6.09 6.22
CA TRP A 338 -9.49 -7.02 6.18
C TRP A 338 -9.25 -7.65 7.54
N ARG A 339 -9.36 -6.90 8.64
CA ARG A 339 -9.30 -7.44 10.00
C ARG A 339 -10.37 -8.51 10.24
N ARG A 340 -11.61 -8.24 9.82
CA ARG A 340 -12.71 -9.20 9.89
C ARG A 340 -12.41 -10.47 9.06
N LEU A 341 -11.87 -10.31 7.86
CA LEU A 341 -11.54 -11.41 6.95
C LEU A 341 -10.43 -12.31 7.49
N TRP A 342 -9.46 -11.75 8.19
CA TRP A 342 -8.39 -12.50 8.86
C TRP A 342 -8.72 -12.94 10.28
N HIS A 343 -9.91 -12.61 10.80
CA HIS A 343 -10.30 -12.87 12.19
C HIS A 343 -9.30 -12.33 13.22
N ASP A 344 -8.73 -11.15 12.93
CA ASP A 344 -7.74 -10.48 13.76
C ASP A 344 -8.01 -8.96 13.81
N ASP A 345 -8.70 -8.52 14.86
CA ASP A 345 -9.03 -7.11 15.08
C ASP A 345 -7.80 -6.21 15.28
N GLU A 346 -6.65 -6.82 15.58
CA GLU A 346 -5.37 -6.16 15.80
C GLU A 346 -4.40 -6.32 14.61
N LEU A 347 -4.86 -6.86 13.47
CA LEU A 347 -4.04 -7.00 12.26
C LEU A 347 -3.38 -5.65 11.92
N ALA A 348 -2.05 -5.66 11.80
CA ALA A 348 -1.27 -4.45 11.60
C ALA A 348 -1.41 -3.91 10.16
N PHE A 349 -1.40 -2.57 10.01
CA PHE A 349 -1.32 -1.90 8.71
C PHE A 349 -0.17 -0.91 8.67
N SER A 350 0.72 -1.06 7.71
CA SER A 350 1.80 -0.11 7.44
C SER A 350 1.51 0.61 6.12
N ILE A 351 1.13 1.89 6.21
CA ILE A 351 0.55 2.67 5.12
C ILE A 351 1.59 3.65 4.59
N VAL A 352 1.78 3.65 3.27
CA VAL A 352 2.59 4.65 2.56
C VAL A 352 1.71 5.85 2.23
N GLN A 353 2.07 7.04 2.73
CA GLN A 353 1.39 8.28 2.38
C GLN A 353 1.74 8.68 0.94
N LEU A 354 0.77 9.25 0.20
CA LEU A 354 1.04 9.69 -1.17
C LEU A 354 2.17 10.72 -1.24
N PRO A 355 3.12 10.57 -2.18
CA PRO A 355 4.16 11.55 -2.45
C PRO A 355 3.57 12.80 -3.12
N VAL A 356 4.42 13.70 -3.58
CA VAL A 356 4.01 14.85 -4.41
C VAL A 356 3.90 14.42 -5.88
N HIS A 357 2.85 14.91 -6.58
CA HIS A 357 2.65 14.71 -8.01
C HIS A 357 1.66 15.73 -8.56
N ASP A 358 1.92 16.32 -9.72
CA ASP A 358 0.99 17.19 -10.43
C ASP A 358 1.44 17.34 -11.90
N PRO A 359 0.95 16.48 -12.80
CA PRO A 359 1.31 16.54 -14.22
C PRO A 359 0.64 17.70 -14.95
N ASP A 360 -0.48 18.19 -14.41
CA ASP A 360 -1.31 19.23 -15.05
C ASP A 360 -1.23 20.54 -14.27
N THR A 361 -0.39 21.44 -14.75
CA THR A 361 -0.19 22.77 -14.15
C THR A 361 -1.39 23.71 -14.28
N GLU A 362 -2.39 23.40 -15.11
CA GLU A 362 -3.57 24.22 -15.34
C GLU A 362 -4.73 23.86 -14.39
N LYS A 363 -4.83 22.61 -13.97
CA LYS A 363 -5.80 22.15 -12.97
C LYS A 363 -5.09 21.96 -11.64
N THR A 364 -5.00 23.00 -10.85
CA THR A 364 -4.50 22.91 -9.48
C THR A 364 -5.43 22.04 -8.63
N GLY A 365 -5.34 20.73 -8.82
CA GLY A 365 -6.03 19.73 -8.01
C GLY A 365 -5.45 19.73 -6.59
N ARG A 366 -6.30 19.52 -5.60
CA ARG A 366 -5.93 19.35 -4.19
C ARG A 366 -6.34 17.99 -3.66
N GLY A 367 -6.73 17.08 -4.55
CA GLY A 367 -7.19 15.75 -4.21
C GLY A 367 -6.14 14.96 -3.45
N TRP A 368 -4.89 15.01 -3.87
CA TRP A 368 -3.77 14.32 -3.21
C TRP A 368 -3.53 14.82 -1.78
N GLY A 369 -3.70 16.11 -1.52
CA GLY A 369 -3.67 16.66 -0.18
C GLY A 369 -4.78 16.08 0.71
N GLY A 370 -5.99 15.90 0.16
CA GLY A 370 -7.10 15.25 0.84
C GLY A 370 -6.81 13.78 1.17
N ILE A 371 -6.23 13.03 0.23
CA ILE A 371 -5.78 11.64 0.46
C ILE A 371 -4.72 11.58 1.56
N ARG A 372 -3.66 12.44 1.50
CA ARG A 372 -2.62 12.48 2.56
C ARG A 372 -3.22 12.77 3.94
N ARG A 373 -4.20 13.69 4.00
CA ARG A 373 -4.92 14.01 5.24
C ARG A 373 -5.70 12.81 5.77
N ALA A 374 -6.39 12.10 4.90
CA ALA A 374 -7.14 10.91 5.27
C ALA A 374 -6.21 9.79 5.79
N GLN A 375 -5.08 9.54 5.12
CA GLN A 375 -4.07 8.56 5.54
C GLN A 375 -3.49 8.90 6.92
N ASP A 376 -3.13 10.17 7.18
CA ASP A 376 -2.66 10.62 8.49
C ASP A 376 -3.74 10.49 9.58
N LYS A 377 -5.00 10.89 9.28
CA LYS A 377 -6.13 10.75 10.18
C LYS A 377 -6.32 9.29 10.60
N ILE A 378 -6.36 8.36 9.66
CA ILE A 378 -6.54 6.93 9.92
C ILE A 378 -5.41 6.38 10.79
N CYS A 379 -4.16 6.72 10.50
CA CYS A 379 -3.03 6.25 11.30
C CYS A 379 -2.97 6.86 12.72
N ARG A 380 -3.67 7.96 12.97
CA ARG A 380 -3.81 8.53 14.32
C ARG A 380 -4.98 7.95 15.10
N THR A 381 -6.02 7.48 14.43
CA THR A 381 -7.28 7.06 15.07
C THR A 381 -7.43 5.56 15.20
N ILE A 382 -6.84 4.79 14.29
CA ILE A 382 -6.91 3.34 14.28
C ILE A 382 -5.62 2.74 14.86
N LYS A 383 -5.75 1.91 15.88
CA LYS A 383 -4.61 1.22 16.51
C LYS A 383 -3.92 0.27 15.54
N ASN A 384 -2.66 -0.04 15.82
CA ASN A 384 -1.83 -0.94 15.00
C ASN A 384 -1.73 -0.52 13.53
N THR A 385 -1.72 0.80 13.30
CA THR A 385 -1.42 1.38 12.00
C THR A 385 -0.15 2.21 12.10
N SER A 386 0.63 2.24 11.02
CA SER A 386 1.85 3.03 10.89
C SER A 386 1.80 3.82 9.59
N LEU A 387 2.17 5.10 9.63
CA LEU A 387 2.25 5.97 8.45
C LEU A 387 3.71 6.13 8.01
N THR A 388 3.97 6.03 6.72
CA THR A 388 5.28 6.33 6.13
C THR A 388 5.19 7.52 5.20
N VAL A 389 5.84 8.62 5.57
CA VAL A 389 5.84 9.87 4.80
C VAL A 389 6.95 9.86 3.75
N ILE A 390 6.57 10.11 2.51
CA ILE A 390 7.45 10.08 1.33
C ILE A 390 7.21 11.27 0.39
N THR A 391 6.83 12.42 0.93
CA THR A 391 6.54 13.61 0.10
C THR A 391 7.73 14.05 -0.75
N ASP A 392 8.96 13.78 -0.33
CA ASP A 392 10.21 14.04 -1.05
C ASP A 392 10.63 12.97 -2.06
N CYS A 393 9.92 11.83 -2.13
CA CYS A 393 10.17 10.75 -3.10
C CYS A 393 9.27 10.84 -4.34
N GLY A 394 8.46 11.89 -4.46
CA GLY A 394 7.56 12.11 -5.57
C GLY A 394 8.24 12.74 -6.79
N ASN A 395 7.53 12.73 -7.91
CA ASN A 395 7.94 13.40 -9.14
C ASN A 395 6.77 14.20 -9.72
N LYS A 396 7.02 15.43 -10.16
CA LYS A 396 5.97 16.30 -10.67
C LYS A 396 5.22 15.70 -11.85
N LYS A 397 5.94 15.10 -12.80
CA LYS A 397 5.41 14.61 -14.07
C LYS A 397 5.16 13.11 -14.09
N ASN A 398 5.95 12.33 -13.35
CA ASN A 398 5.86 10.88 -13.32
C ASN A 398 5.11 10.42 -12.06
N ILE A 399 3.92 9.86 -12.26
CA ILE A 399 3.10 9.28 -11.18
C ILE A 399 3.75 8.03 -10.55
N HIS A 400 4.70 7.42 -11.25
CA HIS A 400 5.44 6.23 -10.82
C HIS A 400 6.92 6.56 -10.61
N PRO A 401 7.30 7.31 -9.54
CA PRO A 401 8.70 7.59 -9.25
C PRO A 401 9.46 6.29 -8.99
N THR A 402 10.69 6.21 -9.50
CA THR A 402 11.48 4.97 -9.54
C THR A 402 12.36 4.75 -8.31
N ASP A 403 12.54 5.76 -7.44
CA ASP A 403 13.18 5.61 -6.14
C ASP A 403 12.30 4.81 -5.16
N LYS A 404 12.22 3.51 -5.39
CA LYS A 404 11.48 2.59 -4.52
C LYS A 404 12.31 2.10 -3.33
N LYS A 405 13.62 2.28 -3.38
CA LYS A 405 14.52 1.91 -2.29
C LYS A 405 14.27 2.78 -1.07
N THR A 406 14.30 4.09 -1.23
CA THR A 406 14.01 5.04 -0.13
C THR A 406 12.63 4.78 0.48
N VAL A 407 11.62 4.55 -0.37
CA VAL A 407 10.25 4.24 0.09
C VAL A 407 10.22 2.95 0.91
N GLY A 408 10.81 1.86 0.39
CA GLY A 408 10.81 0.55 1.06
C GLY A 408 11.59 0.56 2.37
N GLU A 409 12.75 1.20 2.42
CA GLU A 409 13.56 1.32 3.63
C GLU A 409 12.85 2.15 4.71
N ARG A 410 12.21 3.29 4.37
CA ARG A 410 11.40 4.08 5.31
C ARG A 410 10.18 3.33 5.80
N LEU A 411 9.50 2.60 4.91
CA LEU A 411 8.38 1.76 5.28
C LEU A 411 8.80 0.68 6.30
N ALA A 412 9.97 0.06 6.11
CA ALA A 412 10.53 -0.91 7.05
C ALA A 412 10.87 -0.26 8.39
N GLU A 413 11.51 0.91 8.41
CA GLU A 413 11.84 1.60 9.66
C GLU A 413 10.61 1.98 10.47
N ASN A 414 9.56 2.52 9.81
CA ASN A 414 8.29 2.82 10.50
C ASN A 414 7.62 1.53 11.01
N THR A 415 7.65 0.45 10.22
CA THR A 415 7.13 -0.86 10.65
C THR A 415 7.88 -1.39 11.87
N LEU A 416 9.21 -1.34 11.87
CA LEU A 416 10.06 -1.78 12.99
C LEU A 416 9.79 -0.97 14.27
N LYS A 417 9.62 0.34 14.13
CA LYS A 417 9.31 1.23 15.24
C LYS A 417 7.89 1.03 15.78
N ASP A 418 6.89 1.21 14.91
CA ASP A 418 5.50 1.38 15.33
C ASP A 418 4.79 0.04 15.54
N ILE A 419 5.12 -1.00 14.75
CA ILE A 419 4.46 -2.30 14.81
C ILE A 419 5.27 -3.32 15.63
N TYR A 420 6.59 -3.33 15.47
CA TYR A 420 7.46 -4.22 16.27
C TYR A 420 7.91 -3.59 17.58
N GLY A 421 7.71 -2.29 17.80
CA GLY A 421 8.07 -1.58 19.03
C GLY A 421 9.57 -1.51 19.30
N LEU A 422 10.40 -1.60 18.25
CA LEU A 422 11.85 -1.61 18.40
C LEU A 422 12.40 -0.19 18.60
N ALA A 423 13.21 -0.02 19.64
CA ALA A 423 13.92 1.22 19.88
C ALA A 423 15.06 1.43 18.88
N GLY A 424 15.43 2.70 18.62
CA GLY A 424 16.56 3.05 17.73
C GLY A 424 16.18 3.40 16.30
N TYR A 425 14.89 3.29 15.95
CA TYR A 425 14.36 3.76 14.67
C TYR A 425 13.70 5.13 14.83
N ASN A 426 14.02 6.09 13.97
CA ASN A 426 13.51 7.46 14.07
C ASN A 426 12.06 7.58 13.58
N GLY A 427 11.64 6.74 12.63
CA GLY A 427 10.32 6.82 12.02
C GLY A 427 10.22 7.93 10.97
N ASN A 428 9.12 8.70 10.96
CA ASN A 428 8.96 9.85 10.07
C ASN A 428 9.77 11.06 10.56
N GLY A 429 9.87 12.10 9.72
CA GLY A 429 10.50 13.37 10.05
C GLY A 429 9.71 14.20 11.08
N ALA A 430 10.06 15.47 11.17
CA ALA A 430 9.46 16.39 12.15
C ALA A 430 7.93 16.43 12.07
N ARG A 431 7.28 16.40 13.23
CA ARG A 431 5.81 16.49 13.37
C ARG A 431 5.41 17.77 14.09
N LEU A 432 4.30 18.37 13.64
CA LEU A 432 3.70 19.48 14.36
C LEU A 432 3.29 19.01 15.77
N ALA A 433 3.85 19.67 16.78
CA ALA A 433 3.58 19.42 18.20
C ALA A 433 2.61 20.44 18.81
N GLY A 434 2.58 21.66 18.25
CA GLY A 434 1.73 22.73 18.71
C GLY A 434 1.85 23.97 17.84
N TYR A 435 1.06 24.98 18.13
CA TYR A 435 1.13 26.26 17.44
C TYR A 435 0.66 27.43 18.33
N GLU A 436 1.08 28.63 18.00
CA GLU A 436 0.60 29.87 18.62
C GLU A 436 0.35 30.96 17.56
N LEU A 437 -0.72 31.71 17.80
CA LEU A 437 -1.00 32.93 17.02
C LEU A 437 -0.13 34.04 17.58
N THR A 438 0.67 34.67 16.72
CA THR A 438 1.63 35.70 17.18
C THR A 438 1.88 36.75 16.09
N CYS A 439 2.50 37.85 16.48
CA CYS A 439 2.94 38.89 15.55
C CYS A 439 4.47 39.00 15.62
N ARG A 440 5.14 38.95 14.46
CA ARG A 440 6.59 39.14 14.32
C ARG A 440 6.88 40.15 13.20
N ASP A 441 7.73 41.11 13.50
CA ASP A 441 8.14 42.16 12.55
C ASP A 441 6.97 42.87 11.85
N GLY A 442 5.83 43.02 12.54
CA GLY A 442 4.63 43.65 12.02
C GLY A 442 3.70 42.73 11.22
N HIS A 443 4.02 41.45 11.06
CA HIS A 443 3.18 40.44 10.41
C HIS A 443 2.44 39.57 11.44
N GLU A 444 1.11 39.54 11.36
CA GLU A 444 0.31 38.55 12.08
C GLU A 444 0.50 37.17 11.41
N GLY A 445 0.77 36.15 12.21
CA GLY A 445 1.06 34.82 11.68
C GLY A 445 0.87 33.71 12.71
N ILE A 446 1.33 32.53 12.36
CA ILE A 446 1.26 31.33 13.20
C ILE A 446 2.68 30.81 13.40
N LEU A 447 3.10 30.69 14.65
CA LEU A 447 4.33 30.01 15.02
C LEU A 447 4.01 28.52 15.22
N LEU A 448 4.68 27.68 14.44
CA LEU A 448 4.52 26.24 14.40
C LEU A 448 5.66 25.57 15.19
N HIS A 449 5.33 24.80 16.21
CA HIS A 449 6.29 24.04 17.03
C HIS A 449 6.38 22.61 16.55
N PHE A 450 7.60 22.08 16.39
CA PHE A 450 7.82 20.74 15.86
C PHE A 450 8.54 19.86 16.90
N SER A 451 8.09 18.62 17.03
CA SER A 451 8.86 17.54 17.63
C SER A 451 9.67 16.81 16.54
N GLY A 452 10.88 16.38 16.88
CA GLY A 452 11.81 15.76 15.92
C GLY A 452 12.61 16.79 15.10
N ALA A 453 12.53 18.09 15.45
CA ALA A 453 13.33 19.17 14.89
C ALA A 453 14.21 19.86 15.94
N GLU A 454 14.48 19.18 17.07
CA GLU A 454 15.27 19.73 18.18
C GLU A 454 16.71 20.08 17.74
N ASP A 455 17.23 19.39 16.73
CA ASP A 455 18.53 19.68 16.10
C ASP A 455 18.43 20.69 14.94
N GLY A 456 17.24 21.27 14.72
CA GLY A 456 16.91 22.20 13.64
C GLY A 456 16.49 21.51 12.34
N PHE A 457 16.28 22.31 11.29
CA PHE A 457 15.94 21.81 9.96
C PHE A 457 17.15 21.73 9.05
N TYR A 458 17.08 20.81 8.09
CA TYR A 458 18.10 20.51 7.10
C TYR A 458 17.52 20.59 5.69
N ARG A 459 18.37 20.80 4.69
CA ARG A 459 18.05 20.74 3.26
C ARG A 459 19.09 19.88 2.55
N LYS A 460 18.72 19.30 1.42
CA LYS A 460 19.71 18.70 0.53
C LYS A 460 20.61 19.80 -0.03
N LYS A 461 21.90 19.52 -0.17
CA LYS A 461 22.88 20.50 -0.66
C LYS A 461 22.54 21.02 -2.06
N GLU A 462 21.97 20.18 -2.91
CA GLU A 462 21.49 20.55 -4.24
C GLU A 462 20.36 21.59 -4.22
N ASP A 463 19.62 21.71 -3.14
CA ASP A 463 18.58 22.73 -2.93
C ASP A 463 19.17 24.08 -2.45
N CYS A 464 20.49 24.15 -2.19
CA CYS A 464 21.19 25.37 -1.80
C CYS A 464 21.83 26.01 -3.03
N GLU A 465 21.70 27.34 -3.19
CA GLU A 465 22.30 28.05 -4.33
C GLU A 465 23.83 27.84 -4.38
N GLY A 466 24.33 27.39 -5.53
CA GLY A 466 25.75 27.25 -5.81
C GLY A 466 26.39 25.90 -5.51
N ALA A 467 25.65 24.86 -5.16
CA ALA A 467 26.22 23.55 -4.85
C ALA A 467 26.22 22.60 -6.07
N ALA A 468 27.41 22.14 -6.44
CA ALA A 468 27.60 21.04 -7.37
C ALA A 468 27.60 19.73 -6.58
N SER A 469 26.60 18.90 -6.84
CA SER A 469 26.44 17.45 -6.53
C SER A 469 26.59 16.95 -5.08
N GLN A 470 25.66 16.07 -4.75
CA GLN A 470 25.56 14.99 -3.76
C GLN A 470 24.77 15.25 -2.47
N GLU A 471 24.08 14.18 -2.03
CA GLU A 471 23.16 13.94 -0.93
C GLU A 471 23.54 14.49 0.47
N GLU A 472 24.44 15.45 0.55
CA GLU A 472 24.86 16.06 1.80
C GLU A 472 23.77 16.99 2.34
N LEU A 473 23.31 16.72 3.57
CA LEU A 473 22.37 17.57 4.28
C LEU A 473 23.09 18.76 4.88
N VAL A 474 22.55 19.95 4.63
CA VAL A 474 23.04 21.20 5.20
C VAL A 474 22.00 21.71 6.19
N ARG A 475 22.43 21.99 7.42
CA ARG A 475 21.58 22.64 8.41
C ARG A 475 21.25 24.06 7.93
N VAL A 476 19.95 24.42 7.97
CA VAL A 476 19.47 25.72 7.47
C VAL A 476 19.10 26.71 8.56
N ASP A 477 18.97 26.26 9.80
CA ASP A 477 18.71 27.13 10.94
C ASP A 477 20.00 27.36 11.75
N ASN A 478 20.76 28.37 11.39
CA ASN A 478 21.87 28.82 12.25
C ASN A 478 21.27 29.56 13.46
N PRO A 479 21.63 29.18 14.70
CA PRO A 479 21.18 29.93 15.86
C PRO A 479 21.54 31.41 15.77
N GLY A 480 20.54 32.28 15.71
CA GLY A 480 20.69 33.72 15.63
C GLY A 480 20.63 34.32 14.21
N GLU A 481 20.53 33.51 13.16
CA GLU A 481 20.26 33.97 11.80
C GLU A 481 18.78 33.77 11.44
N LYS A 482 18.14 34.82 10.95
CA LYS A 482 16.79 34.80 10.45
C LYS A 482 16.82 34.34 8.99
N MET A 483 16.24 33.18 8.71
CA MET A 483 16.07 32.68 7.35
C MET A 483 14.61 32.76 6.93
N VAL A 484 14.34 33.49 5.85
CA VAL A 484 12.99 33.68 5.30
C VAL A 484 12.89 32.97 3.97
N PHE A 485 11.90 32.13 3.85
CA PHE A 485 11.56 31.43 2.60
C PHE A 485 10.26 32.01 2.06
N GLY A 486 10.26 32.44 0.79
CA GLY A 486 9.07 32.92 0.11
C GLY A 486 7.97 31.86 0.02
N ALA A 487 6.78 32.28 -0.39
CA ALA A 487 5.63 31.38 -0.58
C ALA A 487 5.84 30.32 -1.68
N GLY A 488 6.89 30.44 -2.46
CA GLY A 488 7.36 29.51 -3.47
C GLY A 488 8.85 29.67 -3.73
N ASP A 489 9.44 28.72 -4.47
CA ASP A 489 10.85 28.80 -4.93
C ASP A 489 11.02 29.79 -6.09
N SER A 490 12.27 29.90 -6.61
CA SER A 490 12.61 30.75 -7.77
C SER A 490 11.81 30.43 -9.05
N LYS A 491 11.19 29.25 -9.13
CA LYS A 491 10.29 28.81 -10.20
C LYS A 491 8.80 28.94 -9.81
N ASN A 492 8.50 29.64 -8.70
CA ASN A 492 7.17 29.79 -8.11
C ASN A 492 6.47 28.47 -7.72
N VAL A 493 7.26 27.43 -7.39
CA VAL A 493 6.74 26.17 -6.86
C VAL A 493 6.46 26.34 -5.37
N PRO A 494 5.27 25.96 -4.86
CA PRO A 494 4.94 26.09 -3.44
C PRO A 494 5.90 25.33 -2.54
N LEU A 495 6.17 25.87 -1.34
CA LEU A 495 6.91 25.17 -0.29
C LEU A 495 5.99 24.35 0.63
N GLY A 496 4.69 24.34 0.34
CA GLY A 496 3.69 23.51 0.98
C GLY A 496 2.98 24.13 2.18
N PHE A 497 3.42 25.29 2.69
CA PHE A 497 2.73 25.99 3.79
C PHE A 497 1.61 26.88 3.28
N GLU A 498 0.47 26.79 3.92
CA GLU A 498 -0.69 27.67 3.70
C GLU A 498 -1.23 28.17 5.04
N ILE A 499 -1.70 29.42 5.06
CA ILE A 499 -2.30 30.08 6.22
C ILE A 499 -3.73 30.50 5.87
N GLY A 500 -4.66 30.26 6.77
CA GLY A 500 -6.08 30.49 6.56
C GLY A 500 -6.61 31.67 7.36
N SER A 501 -7.46 32.48 6.72
CA SER A 501 -8.19 33.58 7.32
C SER A 501 -9.70 33.40 7.12
N ARG A 502 -10.49 33.85 8.08
CA ARG A 502 -11.95 33.92 7.93
C ARG A 502 -12.30 35.12 7.07
N ASN A 503 -13.04 34.91 5.98
CA ASN A 503 -13.63 35.99 5.26
C ASN A 503 -14.83 36.53 6.06
N ILE A 504 -14.66 37.68 6.72
CA ILE A 504 -15.79 38.44 7.24
C ILE A 504 -16.43 39.12 6.02
N ALA A 505 -17.41 38.48 5.40
CA ALA A 505 -18.26 39.15 4.42
C ALA A 505 -18.99 40.27 5.15
N ALA A 506 -18.70 41.53 4.78
CA ALA A 506 -19.38 42.68 5.33
C ALA A 506 -20.89 42.56 4.98
N GLY A 507 -21.71 42.18 5.98
CA GLY A 507 -23.16 42.38 5.90
C GLY A 507 -24.08 41.17 5.99
N SER A 508 -23.73 40.06 6.64
CA SER A 508 -24.76 39.07 7.00
C SER A 508 -24.58 38.57 8.42
N ASP A 509 -25.37 39.11 9.33
CA ASP A 509 -25.66 38.52 10.63
C ASP A 509 -26.47 37.23 10.43
N ASN A 510 -25.87 36.05 10.55
CA ASN A 510 -26.52 34.73 10.74
C ASN A 510 -26.08 33.60 9.82
N ASP A 511 -24.83 33.50 9.36
CA ASP A 511 -24.41 32.24 8.74
C ASP A 511 -23.27 31.58 9.52
N LYS A 512 -23.58 30.45 10.19
CA LYS A 512 -22.64 29.65 11.03
C LYS A 512 -21.61 28.87 10.21
N ASN A 513 -21.51 29.10 8.89
CA ASN A 513 -20.52 28.47 7.98
C ASN A 513 -19.52 29.53 7.46
N GLU A 514 -18.72 30.10 8.37
CA GLU A 514 -17.60 30.96 7.97
C GLU A 514 -16.56 30.11 7.20
N LYS A 515 -16.46 30.32 5.90
CA LYS A 515 -15.51 29.61 5.03
C LYS A 515 -14.10 30.19 5.25
N VAL A 516 -13.14 29.34 5.67
CA VAL A 516 -11.74 29.71 5.74
C VAL A 516 -11.15 29.76 4.33
N THR A 517 -10.53 30.88 3.98
CA THR A 517 -9.77 31.03 2.73
C THR A 517 -8.29 30.86 3.04
N TYR A 518 -7.60 30.01 2.26
CA TYR A 518 -6.19 29.72 2.44
C TYR A 518 -5.32 30.46 1.42
N TYR A 519 -4.20 30.96 1.90
CA TYR A 519 -3.16 31.65 1.13
C TYR A 519 -1.82 30.92 1.32
N ARG A 520 -1.00 30.87 0.28
CA ARG A 520 0.37 30.36 0.39
C ARG A 520 1.14 31.21 1.38
N ALA A 521 1.82 30.58 2.33
CA ALA A 521 2.50 31.30 3.40
C ALA A 521 4.00 31.46 3.11
N ILE A 522 4.54 32.60 3.54
CA ILE A 522 5.96 32.81 3.75
C ILE A 522 6.35 32.08 5.02
N ALA A 523 7.45 31.34 4.99
CA ALA A 523 7.96 30.57 6.13
C ALA A 523 9.27 31.18 6.64
N GLU A 524 9.36 31.42 7.96
CA GLU A 524 10.52 31.94 8.63
C GLU A 524 10.99 30.98 9.70
N LEU A 525 12.22 30.49 9.61
CA LEU A 525 12.80 29.59 10.59
C LEU A 525 13.11 30.33 11.91
N ALA A 526 12.76 29.71 13.02
CA ALA A 526 12.87 30.26 14.37
C ALA A 526 13.43 29.21 15.35
N GLY A 527 14.63 28.68 15.06
CA GLY A 527 15.35 27.79 15.98
C GLY A 527 14.68 26.44 16.21
N GLY A 528 14.32 25.72 15.15
CA GLY A 528 13.59 24.44 15.21
C GLY A 528 12.06 24.59 15.10
N ASP A 529 11.56 25.83 15.14
CA ASP A 529 10.18 26.20 14.86
C ASP A 529 10.06 26.94 13.54
N ILE A 530 8.86 27.05 13.00
CA ILE A 530 8.58 27.78 11.76
C ILE A 530 7.48 28.79 12.01
N PHE A 531 7.77 30.09 11.80
CA PHE A 531 6.75 31.12 11.77
C PHE A 531 6.23 31.28 10.34
N ILE A 532 4.93 31.18 10.15
CA ILE A 532 4.29 31.36 8.83
C ILE A 532 3.37 32.56 8.84
N TYR A 533 3.37 33.33 7.73
CA TYR A 533 2.49 34.49 7.54
C TYR A 533 2.22 34.72 6.06
N ASN A 534 1.25 35.59 5.76
CA ASN A 534 1.01 36.11 4.41
C ASN A 534 0.51 37.56 4.56
N GLU A 535 1.02 38.46 3.71
CA GLU A 535 0.70 39.91 3.76
C GLU A 535 -0.79 40.23 3.56
N ASN A 536 -1.54 39.32 2.92
CA ASN A 536 -2.97 39.46 2.67
C ASN A 536 -3.83 38.81 3.77
N VAL A 537 -3.24 38.29 4.83
CA VAL A 537 -3.93 37.60 5.94
C VAL A 537 -3.78 38.42 7.21
N SER A 538 -4.91 38.87 7.74
CA SER A 538 -5.01 39.42 9.09
C SER A 538 -5.93 38.51 9.93
N GLY A 539 -5.58 38.31 11.22
CA GLY A 539 -6.29 37.38 12.09
C GLY A 539 -6.28 35.94 11.58
N PRO A 540 -5.09 35.31 11.41
CA PRO A 540 -5.03 33.92 10.95
C PRO A 540 -5.71 32.98 11.93
N VAL A 541 -6.42 31.97 11.42
CA VAL A 541 -7.22 31.04 12.24
C VAL A 541 -6.86 29.57 11.99
N SER A 542 -6.05 29.30 10.96
CA SER A 542 -5.77 27.94 10.50
C SER A 542 -4.46 27.91 9.73
N ALA A 543 -3.78 26.78 9.74
CA ALA A 543 -2.62 26.51 8.91
C ALA A 543 -2.65 25.07 8.39
N ARG A 544 -1.98 24.83 7.28
CA ARG A 544 -1.76 23.48 6.75
C ARG A 544 -0.46 23.39 5.97
N TYR A 545 0.10 22.18 5.94
CA TYR A 545 1.29 21.85 5.18
C TYR A 545 1.06 20.58 4.39
N GLY A 546 1.51 20.57 3.13
CA GLY A 546 1.40 19.40 2.26
C GLY A 546 -0.01 19.17 1.69
N ASN A 547 -0.81 20.24 1.52
CA ASN A 547 -2.15 20.14 0.95
C ASN A 547 -2.18 20.23 -0.59
N ASP A 548 -1.21 20.91 -1.21
CA ASP A 548 -1.10 20.96 -2.67
C ASP A 548 -0.72 19.56 -3.23
N ASN A 549 -1.17 19.23 -4.45
CA ASN A 549 -0.77 18.00 -5.13
C ASN A 549 0.75 17.94 -5.30
N TYR A 550 1.37 19.06 -5.69
CA TYR A 550 2.82 19.20 -5.81
C TYR A 550 3.32 20.44 -5.03
N PHE A 551 4.33 20.23 -4.21
CA PHE A 551 5.10 21.26 -3.50
C PHE A 551 6.54 20.77 -3.32
N ARG A 552 7.47 21.65 -2.95
CA ARG A 552 8.84 21.25 -2.63
C ARG A 552 8.99 21.02 -1.13
N PRO A 553 9.17 19.78 -0.66
CA PRO A 553 9.35 19.45 0.76
C PRO A 553 10.83 19.65 1.16
N ILE A 554 11.28 20.91 1.23
CA ILE A 554 12.68 21.25 1.46
C ILE A 554 13.12 21.23 2.94
N PHE A 555 12.17 21.16 3.87
CA PHE A 555 12.49 21.13 5.31
C PHE A 555 12.55 19.69 5.77
N LEU A 556 13.75 19.23 6.08
CA LEU A 556 14.05 17.85 6.47
C LEU A 556 14.56 17.82 7.91
N ASP A 557 14.42 16.68 8.58
CA ASP A 557 15.14 16.40 9.81
C ASP A 557 16.62 16.05 9.53
N LYS A 558 17.41 15.83 10.56
CA LYS A 558 18.83 15.43 10.45
C LYS A 558 19.07 14.08 9.75
N CYS A 559 18.03 13.29 9.56
CA CYS A 559 18.05 12.01 8.85
C CYS A 559 17.57 12.13 7.41
N GLY A 560 17.31 13.35 6.93
CA GLY A 560 16.84 13.61 5.57
C GLY A 560 15.37 13.26 5.35
N ARG A 561 14.52 13.29 6.39
CA ARG A 561 13.10 12.99 6.29
C ARG A 561 12.28 14.26 6.29
N PRO A 562 11.28 14.40 5.42
CA PRO A 562 10.47 15.61 5.31
C PRO A 562 9.54 15.79 6.51
N ILE A 563 9.13 17.03 6.75
CA ILE A 563 8.07 17.35 7.70
C ILE A 563 6.82 16.53 7.33
N VAL A 564 6.20 15.95 8.36
CA VAL A 564 4.92 15.25 8.21
C VAL A 564 3.82 16.26 7.87
N PRO A 565 3.06 16.07 6.77
CA PRO A 565 1.93 16.93 6.45
C PRO A 565 0.96 17.10 7.62
N PHE A 566 0.39 18.31 7.78
CA PHE A 566 -0.53 18.63 8.87
C PHE A 566 -1.63 19.62 8.47
N TRP A 567 -2.70 19.63 9.25
CA TRP A 567 -3.86 20.52 9.10
C TRP A 567 -4.34 20.94 10.50
N ILE A 568 -4.40 22.25 10.78
CA ILE A 568 -4.87 22.85 12.04
C ILE A 568 -5.89 23.93 11.78
#